data_f7c03481d4d7f9b39081f944f1032494
#
_entry.id   f7c03481d4d7f9b39081f944f1032494
#
_cell.length_a   1.000
_cell.length_b   1.000
_cell.length_c   1.000
_cell.angle_alpha   90.00
_cell.angle_beta   90.00
_cell.angle_gamma   90.00
#
_symmetry.space_group_name_H-M   'P 1'
#
loop_
_entity.id
_entity.type
_entity.pdbx_description
1 polymer ?
#
loop_
_entity_poly.entity_id
_entity_poly.type
_entity_poly.pdbx_seq_one_letter_code
_entity_poly.pdbx_strand_id
1 'polypeptide(L)'
;MTAIEKKRHPRCSTNGRLRDEFPAPLIGYISVSKTDGSQVLDLQRDALLGAGVTERHLYSDTASGNKDDRQGLAACLQALREGDTLVVWKLDRLGRSLRHLVNTVHDLTSRGIGLRVLTGQGAAIDTTTPAGKLIFGIFASLAEFERDLISERTLAGLASARARGRKGGRRPKMTPAKLRLAMAAMGKPETNVRDLCRELGVTRSTLYRHISPTGEPRGGAMGLLKSG
;
A
#
# COMPACT_ATOMS: atom_id res chain seq x y z
N MET A 1 -24.66 -23.96 -72.16
CA MET A 1 -24.20 -24.43 -70.84
C MET A 1 -23.42 -23.29 -70.21
N THR A 2 -24.05 -22.50 -69.35
CA THR A 2 -23.54 -21.26 -68.88
C THR A 2 -23.03 -21.50 -67.44
N ALA A 3 -21.74 -21.22 -67.18
CA ALA A 3 -21.08 -21.36 -65.90
C ALA A 3 -21.49 -20.19 -64.98
N ILE A 4 -22.06 -20.50 -63.83
CA ILE A 4 -22.42 -19.52 -62.80
C ILE A 4 -21.20 -19.29 -61.90
N GLU A 5 -20.59 -18.12 -62.06
CA GLU A 5 -19.48 -17.64 -61.26
C GLU A 5 -19.96 -17.22 -59.85
N LYS A 6 -19.66 -18.02 -58.81
CA LYS A 6 -19.97 -17.73 -57.41
C LYS A 6 -19.05 -16.63 -56.90
N LYS A 7 -19.52 -15.40 -56.84
CA LYS A 7 -18.86 -14.28 -56.12
C LYS A 7 -18.72 -14.62 -54.64
N ARG A 8 -17.48 -14.85 -54.19
CA ARG A 8 -17.14 -14.95 -52.77
C ARG A 8 -17.18 -13.56 -52.19
N HIS A 9 -18.10 -13.32 -51.22
CA HIS A 9 -18.06 -12.13 -50.40
C HIS A 9 -16.77 -12.13 -49.54
N PRO A 10 -16.04 -11.02 -49.49
CA PRO A 10 -14.91 -10.89 -48.57
C PRO A 10 -15.44 -10.89 -47.12
N ARG A 11 -14.91 -11.77 -46.28
CA ARG A 11 -15.14 -11.78 -44.85
C ARG A 11 -14.60 -10.46 -44.30
N CYS A 12 -15.49 -9.60 -43.79
CA CYS A 12 -15.16 -8.39 -43.06
C CYS A 12 -14.44 -8.77 -41.77
N SER A 13 -13.11 -8.69 -41.76
CA SER A 13 -12.29 -8.75 -40.56
C SER A 13 -12.26 -7.35 -39.95
N THR A 14 -13.31 -7.00 -39.23
CA THR A 14 -13.42 -5.74 -38.48
C THR A 14 -12.82 -5.90 -37.09
N ASN A 15 -11.50 -5.79 -36.92
CA ASN A 15 -10.93 -5.51 -35.60
C ASN A 15 -9.49 -4.94 -35.60
N GLY A 16 -8.98 -4.37 -36.66
CA GLY A 16 -7.59 -3.91 -36.68
C GLY A 16 -7.29 -2.52 -37.24
N ARG A 17 -8.23 -1.80 -37.82
CA ARG A 17 -7.91 -0.61 -38.62
C ARG A 17 -8.54 0.74 -38.23
N LEU A 18 -9.23 0.84 -37.12
CA LEU A 18 -9.81 2.13 -36.69
C LEU A 18 -9.03 2.82 -35.54
N ARG A 19 -7.94 2.22 -35.06
CA ARG A 19 -7.14 2.83 -33.97
C ARG A 19 -5.96 3.68 -34.46
N ASP A 20 -5.53 3.54 -35.72
CA ASP A 20 -4.38 4.27 -36.26
C ASP A 20 -4.72 5.71 -36.68
N GLU A 21 -6.00 6.10 -36.70
CA GLU A 21 -6.43 7.45 -37.14
C GLU A 21 -6.62 8.45 -35.97
N PHE A 22 -6.66 7.99 -34.70
CA PHE A 22 -6.79 8.89 -33.56
C PHE A 22 -5.60 8.72 -32.61
N PRO A 23 -4.95 9.81 -32.19
CA PRO A 23 -3.91 9.74 -31.17
C PRO A 23 -4.48 9.09 -29.91
N ALA A 24 -3.69 8.21 -29.29
CA ALA A 24 -4.08 7.53 -28.06
C ALA A 24 -4.55 8.54 -27.01
N PRO A 25 -5.71 8.33 -26.36
CA PRO A 25 -6.26 9.32 -25.46
C PRO A 25 -5.34 9.53 -24.25
N LEU A 26 -5.16 10.83 -23.91
CA LEU A 26 -4.45 11.23 -22.72
C LEU A 26 -5.45 11.36 -21.58
N ILE A 27 -5.20 10.66 -20.48
CA ILE A 27 -6.01 10.70 -19.27
C ILE A 27 -5.20 11.34 -18.15
N GLY A 28 -5.73 12.40 -17.55
CA GLY A 28 -5.06 13.19 -16.54
C GLY A 28 -5.50 12.84 -15.12
N TYR A 29 -4.56 12.86 -14.18
CA TYR A 29 -4.87 12.77 -12.76
C TYR A 29 -4.21 13.91 -11.99
N ILE A 30 -5.01 14.59 -11.17
CA ILE A 30 -4.58 15.66 -10.25
C ILE A 30 -4.93 15.30 -8.82
N SER A 31 -4.07 15.67 -7.88
CA SER A 31 -4.38 15.53 -6.45
C SER A 31 -3.80 16.68 -5.66
N VAL A 32 -4.58 17.17 -4.68
CA VAL A 32 -4.16 18.23 -3.78
C VAL A 32 -4.38 17.79 -2.33
N SER A 33 -3.46 18.23 -1.46
CA SER A 33 -3.68 18.20 -0.03
C SER A 33 -4.57 19.37 0.36
N LYS A 34 -5.34 19.25 1.45
CA LYS A 34 -6.12 20.38 2.01
C LYS A 34 -5.25 21.59 2.37
N THR A 35 -3.95 21.37 2.56
CA THR A 35 -2.98 22.42 2.89
C THR A 35 -2.44 23.13 1.65
N ASP A 36 -2.57 22.55 0.46
CA ASP A 36 -1.92 23.08 -0.76
C ASP A 36 -2.73 24.20 -1.46
N GLY A 37 -3.97 24.46 -1.04
CA GLY A 37 -4.82 25.51 -1.58
C GLY A 37 -5.34 25.28 -3.02
N SER A 38 -6.30 26.09 -3.45
CA SER A 38 -6.91 26.02 -4.79
C SER A 38 -5.92 26.35 -5.92
N GLN A 39 -4.98 27.26 -5.69
CA GLN A 39 -3.99 27.68 -6.69
C GLN A 39 -3.13 26.52 -7.22
N VAL A 40 -2.75 25.57 -6.36
CA VAL A 40 -1.96 24.39 -6.79
C VAL A 40 -2.79 23.45 -7.65
N LEU A 41 -4.09 23.39 -7.43
CA LEU A 41 -5.01 22.59 -8.25
C LEU A 41 -5.15 23.17 -9.64
N ASP A 42 -5.31 24.49 -9.75
CA ASP A 42 -5.43 25.19 -11.02
C ASP A 42 -4.15 25.05 -11.85
N LEU A 43 -2.96 25.19 -11.22
CA LEU A 43 -1.68 24.97 -11.88
C LEU A 43 -1.53 23.55 -12.45
N GLN A 44 -1.97 22.54 -11.69
CA GLN A 44 -1.94 21.14 -12.17
C GLN A 44 -2.89 20.97 -13.36
N ARG A 45 -4.11 21.50 -13.25
CA ARG A 45 -5.12 21.44 -14.32
C ARG A 45 -4.60 22.08 -15.60
N ASP A 46 -4.12 23.32 -15.53
CA ASP A 46 -3.59 24.04 -16.67
C ASP A 46 -2.43 23.31 -17.32
N ALA A 47 -1.50 22.76 -16.53
CA ALA A 47 -0.39 21.98 -17.04
C ALA A 47 -0.85 20.70 -17.79
N LEU A 48 -1.86 20.00 -17.28
CA LEU A 48 -2.39 18.80 -17.93
C LEU A 48 -3.15 19.14 -19.20
N LEU A 49 -3.98 20.19 -19.19
CA LEU A 49 -4.69 20.69 -20.38
C LEU A 49 -3.70 21.15 -21.45
N GLY A 50 -2.65 21.87 -21.07
CA GLY A 50 -1.55 22.27 -21.96
C GLY A 50 -0.77 21.10 -22.55
N ALA A 51 -0.74 19.95 -21.85
CA ALA A 51 -0.14 18.71 -22.35
C ALA A 51 -1.06 17.92 -23.31
N GLY A 52 -2.31 18.39 -23.54
CA GLY A 52 -3.28 17.78 -24.44
C GLY A 52 -4.33 16.88 -23.77
N VAL A 53 -4.39 16.83 -22.44
CA VAL A 53 -5.49 16.17 -21.72
C VAL A 53 -6.77 16.99 -21.89
N THR A 54 -7.89 16.32 -22.17
CA THR A 54 -9.19 17.00 -22.26
C THR A 54 -9.88 16.99 -20.90
N GLU A 55 -10.69 18.00 -20.58
CA GLU A 55 -11.37 18.10 -19.28
C GLU A 55 -12.20 16.88 -18.91
N ARG A 56 -12.88 16.27 -19.87
CA ARG A 56 -13.67 15.05 -19.68
C ARG A 56 -12.84 13.83 -19.25
N HIS A 57 -11.53 13.86 -19.47
CA HIS A 57 -10.58 12.80 -19.11
C HIS A 57 -9.69 13.21 -17.94
N LEU A 58 -10.10 14.21 -17.17
CA LEU A 58 -9.38 14.70 -16.00
C LEU A 58 -10.04 14.16 -14.72
N TYR A 59 -9.28 13.39 -13.96
CA TYR A 59 -9.69 12.85 -12.66
C TYR A 59 -9.01 13.60 -11.54
N SER A 60 -9.72 13.81 -10.43
CA SER A 60 -9.19 14.58 -9.30
C SER A 60 -9.50 13.97 -7.95
N ASP A 61 -8.58 14.11 -7.01
CA ASP A 61 -8.78 13.82 -5.59
C ASP A 61 -8.37 15.02 -4.73
N THR A 62 -9.19 15.32 -3.74
CA THR A 62 -8.84 16.24 -2.66
C THR A 62 -8.54 15.43 -1.41
N ALA A 63 -7.26 15.24 -1.09
CA ALA A 63 -6.84 14.43 0.04
C ALA A 63 -7.22 15.08 1.37
N SER A 64 -8.17 14.49 2.09
CA SER A 64 -8.48 14.84 3.48
C SER A 64 -7.65 13.96 4.43
N GLY A 65 -6.62 14.55 5.02
CA GLY A 65 -5.83 14.11 6.18
C GLY A 65 -5.57 12.62 6.41
N ASN A 66 -6.47 11.87 6.91
CA ASN A 66 -6.20 10.53 7.48
C ASN A 66 -6.90 9.36 6.77
N LYS A 67 -7.66 9.61 5.71
CA LYS A 67 -8.30 8.55 4.91
C LYS A 67 -7.65 8.45 3.55
N ASP A 68 -7.14 7.28 3.28
CA ASP A 68 -6.45 6.89 2.03
C ASP A 68 -7.41 6.66 0.86
N ASP A 69 -8.55 7.37 0.89
CA ASP A 69 -9.63 7.20 -0.07
C ASP A 69 -9.37 8.09 -1.30
N ARG A 70 -8.59 7.55 -2.26
CA ARG A 70 -8.30 8.16 -3.56
C ARG A 70 -9.26 7.60 -4.60
N GLN A 71 -10.54 7.92 -4.46
CA GLN A 71 -11.59 7.43 -5.37
C GLN A 71 -11.37 7.92 -6.80
N GLY A 72 -10.88 9.16 -6.96
CA GLY A 72 -10.53 9.72 -8.27
C GLY A 72 -9.38 8.97 -8.94
N LEU A 73 -8.33 8.60 -8.20
CA LEU A 73 -7.25 7.77 -8.74
C LEU A 73 -7.75 6.38 -9.11
N ALA A 74 -8.55 5.75 -8.26
CA ALA A 74 -9.12 4.43 -8.55
C ALA A 74 -10.00 4.47 -9.81
N ALA A 75 -10.87 5.46 -9.95
CA ALA A 75 -11.68 5.67 -11.14
C ALA A 75 -10.83 5.94 -12.39
N CYS A 76 -9.77 6.76 -12.25
CA CYS A 76 -8.81 7.02 -13.32
C CYS A 76 -8.14 5.72 -13.81
N LEU A 77 -7.60 4.92 -12.88
CA LEU A 77 -6.93 3.64 -13.20
C LEU A 77 -7.88 2.60 -13.82
N GLN A 78 -9.17 2.64 -13.46
CA GLN A 78 -10.20 1.77 -14.07
C GLN A 78 -10.60 2.24 -15.48
N ALA A 79 -10.59 3.55 -15.74
CA ALA A 79 -10.94 4.11 -17.04
C ALA A 79 -9.87 3.88 -18.10
N LEU A 80 -8.61 3.70 -17.69
CA LEU A 80 -7.46 3.50 -18.58
C LEU A 80 -7.53 2.16 -19.30
N ARG A 81 -7.27 2.18 -20.59
CA ARG A 81 -7.23 1.02 -21.50
C ARG A 81 -5.85 0.86 -22.12
N GLU A 82 -5.58 -0.30 -22.69
CA GLU A 82 -4.36 -0.55 -23.46
C GLU A 82 -4.19 0.50 -24.56
N GLY A 83 -2.99 1.07 -24.65
CA GLY A 83 -2.63 2.15 -25.58
C GLY A 83 -2.89 3.56 -25.03
N ASP A 84 -3.66 3.74 -23.95
CA ASP A 84 -3.84 5.05 -23.32
C ASP A 84 -2.56 5.52 -22.60
N THR A 85 -2.48 6.82 -22.32
CA THR A 85 -1.37 7.38 -21.54
C THR A 85 -1.91 8.15 -20.35
N LEU A 86 -1.52 7.74 -19.14
CA LEU A 86 -1.77 8.49 -17.92
C LEU A 86 -0.80 9.67 -17.82
N VAL A 87 -1.33 10.87 -17.67
CA VAL A 87 -0.55 12.11 -17.51
C VAL A 87 -0.71 12.62 -16.08
N VAL A 88 0.39 12.89 -15.40
CA VAL A 88 0.41 13.47 -14.06
C VAL A 88 1.36 14.65 -14.00
N TRP A 89 1.03 15.65 -13.20
CA TRP A 89 1.88 16.83 -13.07
C TRP A 89 3.23 16.50 -12.44
N LYS A 90 3.20 15.77 -11.30
CA LYS A 90 4.40 15.28 -10.59
C LYS A 90 4.19 13.85 -10.12
N LEU A 91 5.27 13.13 -9.95
CA LEU A 91 5.27 11.74 -9.55
C LEU A 91 4.69 11.50 -8.15
N ASP A 92 4.92 12.44 -7.21
CA ASP A 92 4.40 12.40 -5.84
C ASP A 92 2.86 12.49 -5.77
N ARG A 93 2.22 12.96 -6.83
CA ARG A 93 0.75 12.97 -6.95
C ARG A 93 0.18 11.57 -7.17
N LEU A 94 0.91 10.69 -7.83
CA LEU A 94 0.48 9.33 -8.13
C LEU A 94 0.64 8.38 -6.93
N GLY A 95 1.72 8.51 -6.15
CA GLY A 95 2.02 7.63 -5.03
C GLY A 95 2.65 8.34 -3.83
N ARG A 96 2.28 7.92 -2.61
CA ARG A 96 2.85 8.46 -1.36
C ARG A 96 4.17 7.80 -0.95
N SER A 97 4.46 6.64 -1.48
CA SER A 97 5.70 5.92 -1.26
C SER A 97 6.27 5.45 -2.58
N LEU A 98 7.59 5.37 -2.65
CA LEU A 98 8.28 4.88 -3.85
C LEU A 98 7.78 3.48 -4.24
N ARG A 99 7.55 2.61 -3.27
CA ARG A 99 7.00 1.27 -3.51
C ARG A 99 5.62 1.29 -4.17
N HIS A 100 4.71 2.12 -3.67
CA HIS A 100 3.37 2.24 -4.25
C HIS A 100 3.45 2.75 -5.69
N LEU A 101 4.34 3.72 -5.92
CA LEU A 101 4.59 4.28 -7.23
C LEU A 101 5.11 3.22 -8.22
N VAL A 102 6.15 2.47 -7.82
CA VAL A 102 6.74 1.40 -8.65
C VAL A 102 5.69 0.34 -9.00
N ASN A 103 4.89 -0.10 -8.02
CA ASN A 103 3.82 -1.08 -8.26
C ASN A 103 2.76 -0.53 -9.23
N THR A 104 2.34 0.73 -9.05
CA THR A 104 1.35 1.37 -9.94
C THR A 104 1.86 1.48 -11.37
N VAL A 105 3.11 1.90 -11.56
CA VAL A 105 3.69 2.02 -12.92
C VAL A 105 3.95 0.65 -13.54
N HIS A 106 4.34 -0.34 -12.75
CA HIS A 106 4.46 -1.71 -13.22
C HIS A 106 3.10 -2.26 -13.70
N ASP A 107 2.02 -2.03 -12.94
CA ASP A 107 0.65 -2.39 -13.34
C ASP A 107 0.25 -1.70 -14.65
N LEU A 108 0.45 -0.39 -14.75
CA LEU A 108 0.18 0.37 -15.97
C LEU A 108 0.94 -0.21 -17.18
N THR A 109 2.23 -0.47 -17.01
CA THR A 109 3.08 -1.01 -18.08
C THR A 109 2.63 -2.42 -18.50
N SER A 110 2.29 -3.28 -17.54
CA SER A 110 1.79 -4.65 -17.83
C SER A 110 0.46 -4.65 -18.57
N ARG A 111 -0.35 -3.61 -18.40
CA ARG A 111 -1.61 -3.38 -19.11
C ARG A 111 -1.43 -2.64 -20.44
N GLY A 112 -0.19 -2.36 -20.86
CA GLY A 112 0.09 -1.61 -22.09
C GLY A 112 -0.27 -0.12 -22.01
N ILE A 113 -0.30 0.47 -20.80
CA ILE A 113 -0.66 1.86 -20.55
C ILE A 113 0.62 2.67 -20.34
N GLY A 114 0.75 3.81 -21.03
CA GLY A 114 1.85 4.75 -20.86
C GLY A 114 1.69 5.61 -19.60
N LEU A 115 2.81 6.05 -19.02
CA LEU A 115 2.84 7.09 -17.99
C LEU A 115 3.72 8.24 -18.45
N ARG A 116 3.21 9.47 -18.33
CA ARG A 116 3.94 10.71 -18.61
C ARG A 116 3.87 11.66 -17.42
N VAL A 117 5.04 12.12 -16.96
CA VAL A 117 5.18 13.07 -15.87
C VAL A 117 5.62 14.42 -16.45
N LEU A 118 4.93 15.52 -16.10
CA LEU A 118 5.15 16.82 -16.73
C LEU A 118 6.28 17.62 -16.05
N THR A 119 6.41 17.56 -14.73
CA THR A 119 7.36 18.41 -13.98
C THR A 119 7.99 17.68 -12.78
N GLY A 120 9.02 18.29 -12.19
CA GLY A 120 9.70 17.78 -11.00
C GLY A 120 10.78 16.74 -11.29
N GLN A 121 11.22 16.02 -10.25
CA GLN A 121 12.29 15.01 -10.37
C GLN A 121 11.93 13.83 -11.28
N GLY A 122 10.65 13.67 -11.62
CA GLY A 122 10.15 12.66 -12.54
C GLY A 122 9.82 13.18 -13.94
N ALA A 123 10.14 14.42 -14.29
CA ALA A 123 9.78 15.02 -15.59
C ALA A 123 10.40 14.31 -16.80
N ALA A 124 11.46 13.52 -16.60
CA ALA A 124 12.05 12.68 -17.65
C ALA A 124 11.37 11.32 -17.80
N ILE A 125 10.37 11.00 -16.97
CA ILE A 125 9.68 9.70 -17.01
C ILE A 125 8.51 9.81 -17.98
N ASP A 126 8.76 9.27 -19.17
CA ASP A 126 7.74 9.02 -20.19
C ASP A 126 7.89 7.56 -20.62
N THR A 127 7.09 6.67 -20.04
CA THR A 127 7.21 5.25 -20.31
C THR A 127 6.72 4.86 -21.73
N THR A 128 6.22 5.80 -22.52
CA THR A 128 5.93 5.58 -23.93
C THR A 128 7.22 5.55 -24.76
N THR A 129 8.32 6.15 -24.25
CA THR A 129 9.62 6.19 -24.90
C THR A 129 10.58 5.12 -24.32
N PRO A 130 11.52 4.58 -25.13
CA PRO A 130 12.53 3.64 -24.62
C PRO A 130 13.40 4.24 -23.52
N ALA A 131 13.78 5.51 -23.63
CA ALA A 131 14.57 6.21 -22.62
C ALA A 131 13.81 6.35 -21.29
N GLY A 132 12.53 6.73 -21.33
CA GLY A 132 11.71 6.83 -20.12
C GLY A 132 11.47 5.48 -19.45
N LYS A 133 11.31 4.41 -20.23
CA LYS A 133 11.25 3.02 -19.68
C LYS A 133 12.53 2.64 -18.96
N LEU A 134 13.69 2.97 -19.53
CA LEU A 134 14.99 2.71 -18.89
C LEU A 134 15.12 3.49 -17.58
N ILE A 135 14.83 4.80 -17.60
CA ILE A 135 14.89 5.65 -16.41
C ILE A 135 13.99 5.11 -15.31
N PHE A 136 12.75 4.73 -15.66
CA PHE A 136 11.82 4.14 -14.70
C PHE A 136 12.36 2.81 -14.14
N GLY A 137 12.95 1.94 -14.96
CA GLY A 137 13.57 0.69 -14.52
C GLY A 137 14.69 0.92 -13.50
N ILE A 138 15.51 1.95 -13.68
CA ILE A 138 16.54 2.34 -12.71
C ILE A 138 15.93 2.78 -11.39
N PHE A 139 14.87 3.61 -11.40
CA PHE A 139 14.18 4.03 -10.19
C PHE A 139 13.51 2.85 -9.47
N ALA A 140 12.92 1.91 -10.20
CA ALA A 140 12.33 0.70 -9.64
C ALA A 140 13.38 -0.16 -8.92
N SER A 141 14.50 -0.42 -9.57
CA SER A 141 15.62 -1.18 -8.97
C SER A 141 16.21 -0.48 -7.74
N LEU A 142 16.33 0.85 -7.76
CA LEU A 142 16.78 1.62 -6.61
C LEU A 142 15.81 1.50 -5.43
N ALA A 143 14.51 1.52 -5.68
CA ALA A 143 13.48 1.35 -4.65
C ALA A 143 13.52 -0.03 -3.99
N GLU A 144 13.77 -1.08 -4.76
CA GLU A 144 13.96 -2.43 -4.24
C GLU A 144 15.23 -2.52 -3.40
N PHE A 145 16.33 -1.98 -3.89
CA PHE A 145 17.60 -1.95 -3.16
C PHE A 145 17.50 -1.22 -1.82
N GLU A 146 16.89 -0.02 -1.78
CA GLU A 146 16.66 0.69 -0.51
C GLU A 146 15.84 -0.13 0.49
N ARG A 147 14.80 -0.83 0.01
CA ARG A 147 13.98 -1.71 0.85
C ARG A 147 14.79 -2.85 1.44
N ASP A 148 15.62 -3.50 0.62
CA ASP A 148 16.42 -4.63 1.05
C ASP A 148 17.45 -4.19 2.09
N LEU A 149 18.08 -3.03 1.90
CA LEU A 149 18.96 -2.42 2.90
C LEU A 149 18.27 -2.14 4.24
N ILE A 150 17.04 -1.60 4.20
CA ILE A 150 16.26 -1.34 5.42
C ILE A 150 15.92 -2.65 6.13
N SER A 151 15.54 -3.68 5.37
CA SER A 151 15.24 -5.02 5.89
C SER A 151 16.47 -5.64 6.54
N GLU A 152 17.61 -5.61 5.88
CA GLU A 152 18.89 -6.12 6.38
C GLU A 152 19.30 -5.41 7.68
N ARG A 153 19.28 -4.09 7.71
CA ARG A 153 19.57 -3.30 8.93
C ARG A 153 18.62 -3.63 10.07
N THR A 154 17.34 -3.83 9.78
CA THR A 154 16.32 -4.18 10.79
C THR A 154 16.60 -5.58 11.36
N LEU A 155 16.88 -6.56 10.51
CA LEU A 155 17.22 -7.92 10.93
C LEU A 155 18.50 -7.95 11.77
N ALA A 156 19.54 -7.25 11.36
CA ALA A 156 20.78 -7.13 12.11
C ALA A 156 20.55 -6.44 13.48
N GLY A 157 19.74 -5.39 13.52
CA GLY A 157 19.35 -4.70 14.75
C GLY A 157 18.56 -5.61 15.70
N LEU A 158 17.62 -6.40 15.19
CA LEU A 158 16.86 -7.39 15.96
C LEU A 158 17.76 -8.51 16.48
N ALA A 159 18.67 -9.03 15.68
CA ALA A 159 19.64 -10.05 16.10
C ALA A 159 20.52 -9.53 17.24
N SER A 160 21.05 -8.32 17.10
CA SER A 160 21.86 -7.67 18.14
C SER A 160 21.06 -7.41 19.43
N ALA A 161 19.78 -7.00 19.32
CA ALA A 161 18.91 -6.82 20.48
C ALA A 161 18.63 -8.14 21.20
N ARG A 162 18.39 -9.22 20.46
CA ARG A 162 18.18 -10.58 21.01
C ARG A 162 19.42 -11.12 21.69
N ALA A 163 20.59 -10.92 21.10
CA ALA A 163 21.88 -11.31 21.70
C ALA A 163 22.12 -10.63 23.07
N ARG A 164 21.59 -9.40 23.25
CA ARG A 164 21.61 -8.65 24.51
C ARG A 164 20.44 -8.98 25.44
N GLY A 165 19.68 -10.05 25.19
CA GLY A 165 18.55 -10.49 26.02
C GLY A 165 17.28 -9.65 25.86
N ARG A 166 17.23 -8.67 24.96
CA ARG A 166 16.05 -7.85 24.70
C ARG A 166 15.04 -8.64 23.87
N LYS A 167 13.91 -8.98 24.47
CA LYS A 167 12.78 -9.62 23.79
C LYS A 167 11.84 -8.52 23.29
N GLY A 168 11.61 -8.47 21.99
CA GLY A 168 10.61 -7.59 21.40
C GLY A 168 9.18 -8.05 21.72
N GLY A 169 8.20 -7.23 21.37
CA GLY A 169 6.80 -7.52 21.51
C GLY A 169 6.14 -6.79 22.69
N ARG A 170 4.84 -7.03 22.87
CA ARG A 170 4.04 -6.43 23.97
C ARG A 170 4.46 -7.01 25.29
N ARG A 171 4.74 -6.16 26.27
CA ARG A 171 5.05 -6.59 27.64
C ARG A 171 3.95 -7.49 28.19
N PRO A 172 4.29 -8.65 28.80
CA PRO A 172 3.30 -9.52 29.43
C PRO A 172 2.50 -8.75 30.49
N LYS A 173 1.18 -8.87 30.47
CA LYS A 173 0.33 -8.28 31.50
C LYS A 173 0.51 -8.96 32.86
N MET A 174 0.79 -10.27 32.86
CA MET A 174 1.12 -11.03 34.06
C MET A 174 2.63 -10.94 34.28
N THR A 175 3.04 -10.27 35.34
CA THR A 175 4.43 -10.17 35.79
C THR A 175 4.72 -11.21 36.88
N PRO A 176 5.99 -11.56 37.18
CA PRO A 176 6.31 -12.46 38.30
C PRO A 176 5.75 -12.02 39.64
N ALA A 177 5.72 -10.69 39.91
CA ALA A 177 5.13 -10.14 41.13
C ALA A 177 3.61 -10.35 41.17
N LYS A 178 2.90 -10.02 40.08
CA LYS A 178 1.46 -10.26 39.97
C LYS A 178 1.10 -11.74 40.08
N LEU A 179 1.94 -12.61 39.50
CA LEU A 179 1.76 -14.05 39.57
C LEU A 179 1.83 -14.55 41.02
N ARG A 180 2.85 -14.11 41.79
CA ARG A 180 2.99 -14.46 43.23
C ARG A 180 1.79 -13.99 44.04
N LEU A 181 1.34 -12.75 43.83
CA LEU A 181 0.14 -12.22 44.52
C LEU A 181 -1.11 -13.02 44.16
N ALA A 182 -1.29 -13.35 42.89
CA ALA A 182 -2.42 -14.15 42.46
C ALA A 182 -2.39 -15.58 43.02
N MET A 183 -1.22 -16.23 43.09
CA MET A 183 -1.07 -17.54 43.70
C MET A 183 -1.39 -17.52 45.20
N ALA A 184 -0.98 -16.48 45.92
CA ALA A 184 -1.27 -16.32 47.35
C ALA A 184 -2.74 -16.05 47.64
N ALA A 185 -3.47 -15.41 46.72
CA ALA A 185 -4.88 -15.09 46.84
C ALA A 185 -5.81 -16.23 46.39
N MET A 186 -5.47 -16.90 45.28
CA MET A 186 -6.27 -17.99 44.72
C MET A 186 -6.27 -19.19 45.66
N GLY A 187 -7.39 -19.92 45.75
CA GLY A 187 -7.57 -21.05 46.67
C GLY A 187 -8.07 -20.69 48.03
N LYS A 188 -8.16 -19.39 48.38
CA LYS A 188 -8.80 -18.95 49.61
C LYS A 188 -10.30 -18.77 49.40
N PRO A 189 -11.17 -19.23 50.31
CA PRO A 189 -12.63 -19.16 50.19
C PRO A 189 -13.16 -17.74 50.01
N GLU A 190 -12.49 -16.77 50.63
CA GLU A 190 -12.90 -15.35 50.62
C GLU A 190 -12.49 -14.61 49.33
N THR A 191 -11.72 -15.21 48.46
CA THR A 191 -11.18 -14.52 47.27
C THR A 191 -12.21 -14.37 46.16
N ASN A 192 -12.61 -13.14 45.89
CA ASN A 192 -13.40 -12.81 44.71
C ASN A 192 -12.47 -12.65 43.48
N VAL A 193 -12.54 -13.62 42.60
CA VAL A 193 -11.70 -13.64 41.36
C VAL A 193 -11.91 -12.42 40.48
N ARG A 194 -13.12 -11.81 40.48
CA ARG A 194 -13.40 -10.60 39.69
C ARG A 194 -12.63 -9.39 40.22
N ASP A 195 -12.60 -9.24 41.54
CA ASP A 195 -11.91 -8.12 42.18
C ASP A 195 -10.39 -8.31 42.09
N LEU A 196 -9.89 -9.51 42.33
CA LEU A 196 -8.48 -9.88 42.09
C LEU A 196 -8.02 -9.55 40.67
N CYS A 197 -8.82 -9.87 39.67
CA CYS A 197 -8.49 -9.55 38.26
C CYS A 197 -8.43 -8.02 38.05
N ARG A 198 -9.31 -7.26 38.71
CA ARG A 198 -9.36 -5.80 38.61
C ARG A 198 -8.10 -5.18 39.24
N GLU A 199 -7.73 -5.61 40.45
CA GLU A 199 -6.51 -5.16 41.15
C GLU A 199 -5.24 -5.45 40.38
N LEU A 200 -5.14 -6.67 39.83
CA LEU A 200 -3.97 -7.06 39.01
C LEU A 200 -3.96 -6.45 37.59
N GLY A 201 -5.06 -5.84 37.14
CA GLY A 201 -5.22 -5.30 35.81
C GLY A 201 -5.13 -6.36 34.69
N VAL A 202 -5.63 -7.57 34.96
CA VAL A 202 -5.65 -8.71 34.04
C VAL A 202 -7.07 -9.22 33.82
N THR A 203 -7.30 -9.93 32.70
CA THR A 203 -8.57 -10.61 32.47
C THR A 203 -8.61 -11.98 33.14
N ARG A 204 -9.81 -12.52 33.42
CA ARG A 204 -9.98 -13.88 33.94
C ARG A 204 -9.27 -14.94 33.10
N SER A 205 -9.37 -14.81 31.76
CA SER A 205 -8.67 -15.72 30.83
C SER A 205 -7.14 -15.64 30.96
N THR A 206 -6.60 -14.44 31.21
CA THR A 206 -5.17 -14.27 31.48
C THR A 206 -4.78 -14.88 32.82
N LEU A 207 -5.59 -14.69 33.85
CA LEU A 207 -5.34 -15.28 35.18
C LEU A 207 -5.31 -16.81 35.11
N TYR A 208 -6.38 -17.45 34.60
CA TYR A 208 -6.50 -18.89 34.52
C TYR A 208 -5.55 -19.57 33.52
N ARG A 209 -4.96 -18.83 32.60
CA ARG A 209 -3.84 -19.33 31.77
C ARG A 209 -2.59 -19.63 32.60
N HIS A 210 -2.40 -18.91 33.71
CA HIS A 210 -1.19 -19.00 34.52
C HIS A 210 -1.41 -19.71 35.85
N ILE A 211 -2.63 -19.68 36.40
CA ILE A 211 -2.93 -20.20 37.75
C ILE A 211 -4.22 -21.03 37.72
N SER A 212 -4.24 -22.14 38.46
CA SER A 212 -5.44 -22.94 38.65
C SER A 212 -6.41 -22.26 39.62
N PRO A 213 -7.68 -22.71 39.71
CA PRO A 213 -8.59 -22.25 40.76
C PRO A 213 -8.10 -22.52 42.18
N THR A 214 -7.23 -23.52 42.36
CA THR A 214 -6.62 -23.90 43.66
C THR A 214 -5.35 -23.12 43.99
N GLY A 215 -4.94 -22.15 43.12
CA GLY A 215 -3.74 -21.34 43.36
C GLY A 215 -2.44 -21.92 42.79
N GLU A 216 -2.49 -23.10 42.16
CA GLU A 216 -1.31 -23.76 41.60
C GLU A 216 -0.87 -23.15 40.27
N PRO A 217 0.45 -23.05 39.99
CA PRO A 217 0.95 -22.50 38.75
C PRO A 217 0.71 -23.49 37.58
N ARG A 218 0.21 -22.96 36.45
CA ARG A 218 0.07 -23.67 35.19
C ARG A 218 1.24 -23.44 34.25
N GLY A 219 1.32 -24.16 33.11
CA GLY A 219 2.45 -24.11 32.17
C GLY A 219 2.90 -22.69 31.76
N GLY A 220 1.96 -21.74 31.61
CA GLY A 220 2.30 -20.34 31.32
C GLY A 220 2.99 -19.57 32.47
N ALA A 221 2.90 -20.08 33.71
CA ALA A 221 3.52 -19.46 34.89
C ALA A 221 4.98 -19.89 35.07
N MET A 222 5.32 -21.12 34.66
CA MET A 222 6.65 -21.70 34.89
C MET A 222 7.78 -20.87 34.25
N GLY A 223 7.53 -20.32 33.06
CA GLY A 223 8.49 -19.45 32.37
C GLY A 223 8.69 -18.10 33.07
N LEU A 224 7.64 -17.58 33.72
CA LEU A 224 7.68 -16.31 34.45
C LEU A 224 8.37 -16.41 35.80
N LEU A 225 8.23 -17.56 36.48
CA LEU A 225 8.86 -17.82 37.77
C LEU A 225 10.38 -18.05 37.68
N LYS A 226 10.85 -18.55 36.52
CA LYS A 226 12.29 -18.76 36.25
C LYS A 226 13.03 -17.51 35.83
N SER A 227 12.33 -16.47 35.40
CA SER A 227 12.90 -15.22 34.84
C SER A 227 12.89 -14.03 35.83
N GLY A 228 12.52 -14.20 37.06
CA GLY A 228 12.53 -13.25 38.17
C GLY A 228 13.19 -13.79 39.40
#